data_b980f84a0683b57b30ab63371b8aa025
#
_entry.id   b980f84a0683b57b30ab63371b8aa025
#
_cell.length_a   1.000
_cell.length_b   1.000
_cell.length_c   1.000
_cell.angle_alpha   90.00
_cell.angle_beta   90.00
_cell.angle_gamma   90.00
#
_symmetry.space_group_name_H-M   'P 1'
#
loop_
_entity.id
_entity.type
_entity.pdbx_description
1 polymer ?
#
loop_
_entity_poly.entity_id
_entity_poly.type
_entity_poly.pdbx_seq_one_letter_code
_entity_poly.pdbx_strand_id
1 'polypeptide(L)'
;MRAIIAAAGTGGHINPGLAIANKIMEKEKDSSIIFIGTNRGLETDLVPRSGYSLKTINAHGLERKITIQNIKNLFETYKSIKEAKEIIKEFKPDILIGTGGYICVPTVIAAKKLGIPVILHESNAFPGIAVKLFKNKADKILVGFKDAKERLDNKENVIVTGNPIKIKKIDYTESQKEKIKTDLGLALDKPVVLVFGGSQGAQSINRSFIEIIVNKKNKNYQIVWAAGPGQYDEIKSHLSEVNVDINNIENVKIVPYIYNMEEVMNTC
;
A
#
# COMPACT_ATOMS: atom_id res chain seq x y z
N MET A 1 -21.15 -11.30 4.74
CA MET A 1 -20.41 -11.49 3.46
C MET A 1 -19.06 -12.13 3.72
N ARG A 2 -18.61 -13.01 2.83
CA ARG A 2 -17.26 -13.61 2.88
C ARG A 2 -16.44 -13.06 1.71
N ALA A 3 -15.37 -12.32 1.98
CA ALA A 3 -14.58 -11.68 0.93
C ALA A 3 -13.09 -12.08 1.00
N ILE A 4 -12.49 -12.31 -0.16
CA ILE A 4 -11.04 -12.42 -0.30
C ILE A 4 -10.52 -11.13 -0.94
N ILE A 5 -9.49 -10.53 -0.33
CA ILE A 5 -8.80 -9.37 -0.89
C ILE A 5 -7.40 -9.78 -1.34
N ALA A 6 -7.12 -9.63 -2.63
CA ALA A 6 -5.81 -9.92 -3.21
C ALA A 6 -5.00 -8.63 -3.33
N ALA A 7 -3.96 -8.50 -2.51
CA ALA A 7 -3.10 -7.32 -2.45
C ALA A 7 -1.68 -7.71 -2.07
N ALA A 8 -0.67 -7.25 -2.81
CA ALA A 8 0.73 -7.56 -2.51
C ALA A 8 1.72 -6.48 -2.97
N GLY A 9 2.88 -6.49 -2.34
CA GLY A 9 4.08 -5.76 -2.71
C GLY A 9 4.20 -4.42 -2.01
N THR A 10 3.39 -3.44 -2.37
CA THR A 10 3.54 -2.06 -1.87
C THR A 10 2.30 -1.57 -1.12
N GLY A 11 2.47 -0.56 -0.26
CA GLY A 11 1.36 0.10 0.43
C GLY A 11 0.30 0.67 -0.52
N GLY A 12 0.68 1.04 -1.75
CA GLY A 12 -0.26 1.50 -2.78
C GLY A 12 -1.30 0.46 -3.21
N HIS A 13 -0.99 -0.84 -3.03
CA HIS A 13 -1.94 -1.93 -3.26
C HIS A 13 -2.62 -2.40 -1.97
N ILE A 14 -1.88 -2.43 -0.87
CA ILE A 14 -2.35 -3.00 0.40
C ILE A 14 -3.31 -2.04 1.11
N ASN A 15 -2.98 -0.74 1.17
CA ASN A 15 -3.83 0.24 1.87
C ASN A 15 -5.24 0.39 1.27
N PRO A 16 -5.44 0.44 -0.07
CA PRO A 16 -6.78 0.37 -0.64
C PRO A 16 -7.53 -0.89 -0.24
N GLY A 17 -6.86 -2.05 -0.23
CA GLY A 17 -7.45 -3.31 0.23
C GLY A 17 -7.90 -3.25 1.68
N LEU A 18 -7.06 -2.71 2.57
CA LEU A 18 -7.40 -2.52 3.98
C LEU A 18 -8.56 -1.53 4.17
N ALA A 19 -8.58 -0.44 3.40
CA ALA A 19 -9.68 0.51 3.45
C ALA A 19 -11.01 -0.11 3.03
N ILE A 20 -11.00 -0.94 1.97
CA ILE A 20 -12.18 -1.68 1.53
C ILE A 20 -12.60 -2.69 2.59
N ALA A 21 -11.67 -3.47 3.16
CA ALA A 21 -11.95 -4.44 4.22
C ALA A 21 -12.61 -3.76 5.43
N ASN A 22 -12.03 -2.68 5.92
CA ASN A 22 -12.58 -1.92 7.05
C ASN A 22 -13.99 -1.41 6.75
N LYS A 23 -14.24 -0.93 5.51
CA LYS A 23 -15.56 -0.44 5.13
C LYS A 23 -16.61 -1.53 5.02
N ILE A 24 -16.23 -2.73 4.59
CA ILE A 24 -17.10 -3.90 4.60
C ILE A 24 -17.45 -4.27 6.04
N MET A 25 -16.46 -4.39 6.92
CA MET A 25 -16.67 -4.73 8.34
C MET A 25 -17.50 -3.66 9.09
N GLU A 26 -17.35 -2.39 8.72
CA GLU A 26 -18.16 -1.30 9.29
C GLU A 26 -19.64 -1.46 8.92
N LYS A 27 -19.92 -1.83 7.67
CA LYS A 27 -21.29 -1.98 7.17
C LYS A 27 -21.94 -3.31 7.53
N GLU A 28 -21.18 -4.38 7.54
CA GLU A 28 -21.63 -5.75 7.78
C GLU A 28 -20.70 -6.43 8.79
N LYS A 29 -20.98 -6.25 10.08
CA LYS A 29 -20.13 -6.73 11.19
C LYS A 29 -19.87 -8.24 11.17
N ASP A 30 -20.79 -9.02 10.64
CA ASP A 30 -20.70 -10.49 10.55
C ASP A 30 -19.92 -10.94 9.30
N SER A 31 -19.28 -10.04 8.59
CA SER A 31 -18.46 -10.39 7.43
C SER A 31 -17.18 -11.10 7.86
N SER A 32 -16.72 -12.02 7.01
CA SER A 32 -15.43 -12.70 7.17
C SER A 32 -14.51 -12.31 6.02
N ILE A 33 -13.36 -11.76 6.34
CA ILE A 33 -12.41 -11.25 5.33
C ILE A 33 -11.03 -11.85 5.56
N ILE A 34 -10.45 -12.40 4.49
CA ILE A 34 -9.04 -12.78 4.47
C ILE A 34 -8.33 -12.08 3.31
N PHE A 35 -7.02 -11.93 3.47
CA PHE A 35 -6.16 -11.44 2.40
C PHE A 35 -5.38 -12.58 1.77
N ILE A 36 -5.14 -12.48 0.46
CA ILE A 36 -4.16 -13.28 -0.25
C ILE A 36 -3.02 -12.35 -0.70
N GLY A 37 -1.82 -12.68 -0.29
CA GLY A 37 -0.59 -11.96 -0.61
C GLY A 37 0.58 -12.89 -0.81
N THR A 38 1.80 -12.37 -0.65
CA THR A 38 3.03 -13.15 -0.65
C THR A 38 3.65 -13.17 0.75
N ASN A 39 4.69 -13.96 0.94
CA ASN A 39 5.42 -14.05 2.22
C ASN A 39 6.58 -13.04 2.34
N ARG A 40 6.66 -12.01 1.48
CA ARG A 40 7.84 -11.14 1.37
C ARG A 40 7.58 -9.66 1.12
N GLY A 41 6.33 -9.25 0.93
CA GLY A 41 5.97 -7.84 0.74
C GLY A 41 5.50 -7.18 2.04
N LEU A 42 5.13 -5.89 1.95
CA LEU A 42 4.58 -5.15 3.10
C LEU A 42 3.27 -5.73 3.65
N GLU A 43 2.59 -6.56 2.87
CA GLU A 43 1.39 -7.27 3.29
C GLU A 43 1.63 -8.16 4.51
N THR A 44 2.84 -8.71 4.68
CA THR A 44 3.19 -9.58 5.81
C THR A 44 3.13 -8.87 7.17
N ASP A 45 3.31 -7.56 7.16
CA ASP A 45 3.24 -6.71 8.34
C ASP A 45 1.90 -5.96 8.42
N LEU A 46 1.50 -5.25 7.36
CA LEU A 46 0.34 -4.36 7.38
C LEU A 46 -1.00 -5.07 7.55
N VAL A 47 -1.16 -6.26 6.94
CA VAL A 47 -2.42 -7.00 7.01
C VAL A 47 -2.67 -7.55 8.42
N PRO A 48 -1.74 -8.28 9.06
CA PRO A 48 -1.92 -8.75 10.43
C PRO A 48 -2.07 -7.60 11.45
N ARG A 49 -1.29 -6.53 11.32
CA ARG A 49 -1.43 -5.33 12.17
C ARG A 49 -2.82 -4.67 12.07
N SER A 50 -3.49 -4.84 10.93
CA SER A 50 -4.85 -4.34 10.73
C SER A 50 -5.93 -5.31 11.19
N GLY A 51 -5.57 -6.44 11.82
CA GLY A 51 -6.50 -7.43 12.39
C GLY A 51 -7.04 -8.45 11.38
N TYR A 52 -6.46 -8.54 10.17
CA TYR A 52 -6.91 -9.48 9.14
C TYR A 52 -5.94 -10.67 8.99
N SER A 53 -6.49 -11.84 8.63
CA SER A 53 -5.69 -13.01 8.29
C SER A 53 -5.07 -12.87 6.90
N LEU A 54 -3.76 -13.14 6.80
CA LEU A 54 -3.03 -13.23 5.55
C LEU A 54 -2.79 -14.69 5.18
N LYS A 55 -3.26 -15.11 4.02
CA LYS A 55 -2.88 -16.37 3.36
C LYS A 55 -1.86 -16.04 2.27
N THR A 56 -0.78 -16.78 2.19
CA THR A 56 0.29 -16.50 1.24
C THR A 56 0.34 -17.55 0.14
N ILE A 57 0.64 -17.09 -1.09
CA ILE A 57 0.96 -17.94 -2.23
C ILE A 57 2.29 -17.52 -2.83
N ASN A 58 2.96 -18.45 -3.49
CA ASN A 58 4.27 -18.18 -4.09
C ASN A 58 4.13 -17.56 -5.48
N ALA A 59 3.73 -16.27 -5.53
CA ALA A 59 3.58 -15.53 -6.77
C ALA A 59 4.78 -14.62 -7.04
N HIS A 60 5.15 -14.45 -8.31
CA HIS A 60 6.23 -13.58 -8.76
C HIS A 60 5.74 -12.60 -9.83
N GLY A 61 6.32 -11.41 -9.85
CA GLY A 61 6.11 -10.45 -10.94
C GLY A 61 6.75 -10.95 -12.24
N LEU A 62 6.07 -10.73 -13.35
CA LEU A 62 6.66 -10.95 -14.67
C LEU A 62 7.57 -9.77 -15.02
N GLU A 63 8.83 -10.05 -15.34
CA GLU A 63 9.74 -9.06 -15.89
C GLU A 63 9.33 -8.70 -17.31
N ARG A 64 9.56 -7.43 -17.70
CA ARG A 64 9.18 -6.93 -19.04
C ARG A 64 10.03 -7.49 -20.20
N LYS A 65 11.10 -8.23 -19.90
CA LYS A 65 12.00 -8.82 -20.92
C LYS A 65 11.75 -10.32 -21.02
N ILE A 66 11.81 -10.88 -22.23
CA ILE A 66 11.74 -12.33 -22.46
C ILE A 66 13.10 -12.92 -22.01
N THR A 67 13.09 -13.57 -20.83
CA THR A 67 14.26 -14.22 -20.23
C THR A 67 13.91 -15.67 -19.88
N ILE A 68 14.93 -16.52 -19.73
CA ILE A 68 14.77 -17.91 -19.21
C ILE A 68 14.08 -17.87 -17.85
N GLN A 69 14.31 -16.81 -17.06
CA GLN A 69 13.64 -16.58 -15.79
C GLN A 69 12.11 -16.44 -15.97
N ASN A 70 11.63 -15.85 -17.07
CA ASN A 70 10.20 -15.74 -17.35
C ASN A 70 9.53 -17.08 -17.63
N ILE A 71 10.24 -18.07 -18.19
CA ILE A 71 9.72 -19.45 -18.36
C ILE A 71 9.55 -20.11 -16.97
N LYS A 72 10.53 -19.93 -16.09
CA LYS A 72 10.46 -20.38 -14.71
C LYS A 72 9.30 -19.72 -13.95
N ASN A 73 9.15 -18.41 -14.12
CA ASN A 73 8.06 -17.62 -13.53
C ASN A 73 6.68 -18.03 -14.07
N LEU A 74 6.58 -18.55 -15.29
CA LEU A 74 5.32 -19.09 -15.84
C LEU A 74 4.89 -20.37 -15.13
N PHE A 75 5.83 -21.28 -14.85
CA PHE A 75 5.59 -22.48 -14.05
C PHE A 75 5.19 -22.15 -12.61
N GLU A 76 5.85 -21.17 -12.00
CA GLU A 76 5.52 -20.68 -10.66
C GLU A 76 4.15 -20.00 -10.63
N THR A 77 3.79 -19.26 -11.69
CA THR A 77 2.44 -18.70 -11.83
C THR A 77 1.36 -19.79 -11.89
N TYR A 78 1.61 -20.90 -12.59
CA TYR A 78 0.68 -22.03 -12.60
C TYR A 78 0.51 -22.64 -11.20
N LYS A 79 1.60 -22.81 -10.45
CA LYS A 79 1.57 -23.30 -9.08
C LYS A 79 0.80 -22.33 -8.17
N SER A 80 1.05 -21.03 -8.32
CA SER A 80 0.33 -19.98 -7.58
C SER A 80 -1.18 -20.00 -7.84
N ILE A 81 -1.61 -20.29 -9.08
CA ILE A 81 -3.05 -20.46 -9.41
C ILE A 81 -3.65 -21.64 -8.65
N LYS A 82 -2.91 -22.75 -8.52
CA LYS A 82 -3.36 -23.92 -7.77
C LYS A 82 -3.47 -23.61 -6.29
N GLU A 83 -2.45 -22.99 -5.70
CA GLU A 83 -2.45 -22.54 -4.30
C GLU A 83 -3.63 -21.57 -4.02
N ALA A 84 -3.82 -20.57 -4.87
CA ALA A 84 -4.96 -19.65 -4.76
C ALA A 84 -6.31 -20.38 -4.85
N LYS A 85 -6.42 -21.38 -5.74
CA LYS A 85 -7.64 -22.18 -5.89
C LYS A 85 -7.96 -23.00 -4.63
N GLU A 86 -6.94 -23.53 -3.96
CA GLU A 86 -7.11 -24.28 -2.71
C GLU A 86 -7.62 -23.35 -1.59
N ILE A 87 -7.01 -22.17 -1.43
CA ILE A 87 -7.46 -21.15 -0.46
C ILE A 87 -8.91 -20.72 -0.73
N ILE A 88 -9.26 -20.45 -2.00
CA ILE A 88 -10.61 -20.02 -2.38
C ILE A 88 -11.63 -21.14 -2.10
N LYS A 89 -11.30 -22.39 -2.38
CA LYS A 89 -12.19 -23.54 -2.09
C LYS A 89 -12.42 -23.76 -0.59
N GLU A 90 -11.36 -23.61 0.22
CA GLU A 90 -11.42 -23.73 1.67
C GLU A 90 -12.24 -22.59 2.28
N PHE A 91 -11.96 -21.36 1.87
CA PHE A 91 -12.60 -20.17 2.43
C PHE A 91 -14.03 -19.97 1.91
N LYS A 92 -14.35 -20.40 0.69
CA LYS A 92 -15.67 -20.25 0.03
C LYS A 92 -16.16 -18.79 0.06
N PRO A 93 -15.45 -17.86 -0.61
CA PRO A 93 -15.84 -16.47 -0.64
C PRO A 93 -17.04 -16.22 -1.54
N ASP A 94 -17.84 -15.20 -1.21
CA ASP A 94 -18.88 -14.66 -2.09
C ASP A 94 -18.28 -13.80 -3.19
N ILE A 95 -17.08 -13.22 -2.94
CA ILE A 95 -16.41 -12.28 -3.85
C ILE A 95 -14.89 -12.28 -3.65
N LEU A 96 -14.17 -12.06 -4.77
CA LEU A 96 -12.74 -11.73 -4.75
C LEU A 96 -12.54 -10.27 -5.18
N ILE A 97 -11.77 -9.51 -4.39
CA ILE A 97 -11.43 -8.11 -4.66
C ILE A 97 -9.92 -8.03 -4.86
N GLY A 98 -9.46 -7.62 -6.05
CA GLY A 98 -8.05 -7.38 -6.33
C GLY A 98 -7.72 -5.88 -6.30
N THR A 99 -6.79 -5.47 -5.44
CA THR A 99 -6.41 -4.05 -5.31
C THR A 99 -5.06 -3.73 -5.92
N GLY A 100 -4.45 -4.69 -6.60
CA GLY A 100 -3.22 -4.48 -7.36
C GLY A 100 -2.08 -5.43 -6.99
N GLY A 101 -0.99 -5.25 -7.73
CA GLY A 101 0.16 -6.13 -7.65
C GLY A 101 0.01 -7.41 -8.50
N TYR A 102 1.12 -8.11 -8.66
CA TYR A 102 1.19 -9.34 -9.45
C TYR A 102 0.37 -10.50 -8.87
N ILE A 103 0.02 -10.44 -7.59
CA ILE A 103 -0.83 -11.38 -6.89
C ILE A 103 -2.23 -11.49 -7.49
N CYS A 104 -2.73 -10.41 -8.10
CA CYS A 104 -4.04 -10.40 -8.73
C CYS A 104 -4.14 -11.38 -9.90
N VAL A 105 -3.03 -11.68 -10.60
CA VAL A 105 -3.08 -12.58 -11.77
C VAL A 105 -3.50 -13.99 -11.38
N PRO A 106 -2.78 -14.72 -10.51
CA PRO A 106 -3.17 -16.07 -10.13
C PRO A 106 -4.49 -16.12 -9.37
N THR A 107 -4.79 -15.14 -8.52
CA THR A 107 -6.02 -15.14 -7.71
C THR A 107 -7.27 -14.91 -8.56
N VAL A 108 -7.23 -13.97 -9.51
CA VAL A 108 -8.35 -13.71 -10.44
C VAL A 108 -8.59 -14.92 -11.35
N ILE A 109 -7.54 -15.54 -11.88
CA ILE A 109 -7.68 -16.75 -12.70
C ILE A 109 -8.34 -17.88 -11.89
N ALA A 110 -7.89 -18.09 -10.64
CA ALA A 110 -8.45 -19.11 -9.76
C ALA A 110 -9.92 -18.83 -9.42
N ALA A 111 -10.27 -17.60 -9.07
CA ALA A 111 -11.63 -17.18 -8.74
C ALA A 111 -12.59 -17.36 -9.94
N LYS A 112 -12.20 -16.88 -11.12
CA LYS A 112 -13.04 -17.04 -12.34
C LYS A 112 -13.23 -18.50 -12.73
N LYS A 113 -12.21 -19.37 -12.54
CA LYS A 113 -12.35 -20.83 -12.76
C LYS A 113 -13.30 -21.49 -11.77
N LEU A 114 -13.53 -20.89 -10.62
CA LEU A 114 -14.45 -21.38 -9.58
C LEU A 114 -15.82 -20.67 -9.62
N GLY A 115 -16.06 -19.78 -10.57
CA GLY A 115 -17.31 -19.03 -10.70
C GLY A 115 -17.49 -17.93 -9.65
N ILE A 116 -16.44 -17.54 -8.95
CA ILE A 116 -16.49 -16.47 -7.95
C ILE A 116 -16.45 -15.11 -8.64
N PRO A 117 -17.38 -14.18 -8.29
CA PRO A 117 -17.36 -12.81 -8.78
C PRO A 117 -16.05 -12.08 -8.43
N VAL A 118 -15.56 -11.27 -9.38
CA VAL A 118 -14.28 -10.55 -9.25
C VAL A 118 -14.49 -9.06 -9.44
N ILE A 119 -14.08 -8.28 -8.45
CA ILE A 119 -13.92 -6.82 -8.55
C ILE A 119 -12.43 -6.50 -8.55
N LEU A 120 -11.99 -5.61 -9.44
CA LEU A 120 -10.66 -5.04 -9.42
C LEU A 120 -10.73 -3.57 -9.01
N HIS A 121 -9.74 -3.11 -8.26
CA HIS A 121 -9.53 -1.70 -7.98
C HIS A 121 -8.20 -1.24 -8.57
N GLU A 122 -8.21 -0.08 -9.23
CA GLU A 122 -7.02 0.57 -9.79
C GLU A 122 -6.82 1.93 -9.18
N SER A 123 -5.76 2.10 -8.44
CA SER A 123 -5.43 3.34 -7.73
C SER A 123 -4.75 4.39 -8.61
N ASN A 124 -4.20 3.99 -9.76
CA ASN A 124 -3.40 4.87 -10.62
C ASN A 124 -4.21 5.39 -11.81
N ALA A 125 -3.83 6.56 -12.32
CA ALA A 125 -4.35 7.10 -13.58
C ALA A 125 -3.90 6.27 -14.81
N PHE A 126 -2.78 5.54 -14.68
CA PHE A 126 -2.31 4.57 -15.68
C PHE A 126 -2.56 3.15 -15.16
N PRO A 127 -3.55 2.42 -15.73
CA PRO A 127 -3.89 1.09 -15.27
C PRO A 127 -2.71 0.12 -15.33
N GLY A 128 -2.55 -0.65 -14.25
CA GLY A 128 -1.55 -1.70 -14.14
C GLY A 128 -1.82 -2.89 -15.07
N ILE A 129 -0.81 -3.76 -15.20
CA ILE A 129 -0.87 -4.92 -16.11
C ILE A 129 -2.02 -5.85 -15.74
N ALA A 130 -2.23 -6.14 -14.46
CA ALA A 130 -3.30 -7.04 -14.00
C ALA A 130 -4.68 -6.52 -14.41
N VAL A 131 -4.95 -5.22 -14.20
CA VAL A 131 -6.25 -4.61 -14.55
C VAL A 131 -6.46 -4.65 -16.07
N LYS A 132 -5.43 -4.32 -16.87
CA LYS A 132 -5.48 -4.42 -18.35
C LYS A 132 -5.76 -5.84 -18.83
N LEU A 133 -5.12 -6.84 -18.21
CA LEU A 133 -5.28 -8.25 -18.58
C LEU A 133 -6.71 -8.76 -18.32
N PHE A 134 -7.33 -8.28 -17.25
CA PHE A 134 -8.66 -8.75 -16.84
C PHE A 134 -9.79 -7.77 -17.13
N LYS A 135 -9.56 -6.69 -17.91
CA LYS A 135 -10.57 -5.67 -18.21
C LYS A 135 -11.89 -6.22 -18.81
N ASN A 136 -11.82 -7.37 -19.50
CA ASN A 136 -12.97 -8.05 -20.09
C ASN A 136 -13.47 -9.23 -19.25
N LYS A 137 -12.80 -9.59 -18.16
CA LYS A 137 -13.10 -10.79 -17.36
C LYS A 137 -13.55 -10.45 -15.94
N ALA A 138 -13.14 -9.29 -15.42
CA ALA A 138 -13.63 -8.80 -14.15
C ALA A 138 -15.09 -8.35 -14.26
N ASP A 139 -15.87 -8.64 -13.24
CA ASP A 139 -17.29 -8.28 -13.21
C ASP A 139 -17.46 -6.77 -13.03
N LYS A 140 -16.60 -6.14 -12.22
CA LYS A 140 -16.47 -4.68 -12.12
C LYS A 140 -15.00 -4.29 -11.94
N ILE A 141 -14.67 -3.08 -12.42
CA ILE A 141 -13.39 -2.43 -12.20
C ILE A 141 -13.65 -1.04 -11.63
N LEU A 142 -13.19 -0.80 -10.42
CA LEU A 142 -13.32 0.47 -9.72
C LEU A 142 -12.02 1.24 -9.92
N VAL A 143 -12.09 2.47 -10.40
CA VAL A 143 -10.88 3.26 -10.70
C VAL A 143 -10.84 4.55 -9.89
N GLY A 144 -9.64 4.91 -9.45
CA GLY A 144 -9.39 6.14 -8.70
C GLY A 144 -9.52 7.41 -9.53
N PHE A 145 -9.27 7.32 -10.83
CA PHE A 145 -9.19 8.47 -11.74
C PHE A 145 -9.98 8.25 -13.03
N LYS A 146 -10.58 9.33 -13.57
CA LYS A 146 -11.29 9.30 -14.86
C LYS A 146 -10.38 8.85 -16.01
N ASP A 147 -9.12 9.30 -16.01
CA ASP A 147 -8.11 8.92 -17.00
C ASP A 147 -7.89 7.41 -17.08
N ALA A 148 -7.98 6.70 -15.94
CA ALA A 148 -7.88 5.26 -15.92
C ALA A 148 -9.05 4.59 -16.65
N LYS A 149 -10.28 5.14 -16.51
CA LYS A 149 -11.45 4.65 -17.24
C LYS A 149 -11.29 4.81 -18.76
N GLU A 150 -10.83 5.98 -19.21
CA GLU A 150 -10.55 6.25 -20.62
C GLU A 150 -9.52 5.26 -21.19
N ARG A 151 -8.44 5.00 -20.45
CA ARG A 151 -7.39 4.03 -20.82
C ARG A 151 -7.85 2.57 -20.77
N LEU A 152 -9.01 2.30 -20.22
CA LEU A 152 -9.69 1.01 -20.22
C LEU A 152 -10.86 0.98 -21.21
N ASP A 153 -10.80 1.80 -22.27
CA ASP A 153 -11.76 1.89 -23.37
C ASP A 153 -13.18 2.28 -22.92
N ASN A 154 -13.30 3.04 -21.84
CA ASN A 154 -14.60 3.50 -21.27
C ASN A 154 -15.65 2.39 -21.09
N LYS A 155 -15.21 1.15 -20.79
CA LYS A 155 -16.10 0.00 -20.66
C LYS A 155 -17.17 0.24 -19.56
N GLU A 156 -18.34 -0.32 -19.77
CA GLU A 156 -19.47 -0.22 -18.82
C GLU A 156 -19.19 -0.84 -17.44
N ASN A 157 -18.32 -1.87 -17.40
CA ASN A 157 -17.91 -2.47 -16.14
C ASN A 157 -16.84 -1.65 -15.39
N VAL A 158 -16.36 -0.52 -15.96
CA VAL A 158 -15.38 0.39 -15.33
C VAL A 158 -16.09 1.59 -14.72
N ILE A 159 -15.98 1.73 -13.41
CA ILE A 159 -16.67 2.75 -12.61
C ILE A 159 -15.61 3.63 -11.92
N VAL A 160 -15.76 4.95 -12.04
CA VAL A 160 -14.92 5.91 -11.30
C VAL A 160 -15.49 6.07 -9.89
N THR A 161 -14.73 5.64 -8.89
CA THR A 161 -15.13 5.67 -7.47
C THR A 161 -14.24 6.57 -6.60
N GLY A 162 -13.11 7.00 -7.13
CA GLY A 162 -12.02 7.52 -6.31
C GLY A 162 -11.21 6.39 -5.66
N ASN A 163 -10.12 6.77 -4.99
CA ASN A 163 -9.31 5.83 -4.24
C ASN A 163 -9.89 5.61 -2.83
N PRO A 164 -10.04 4.38 -2.37
CA PRO A 164 -10.44 4.10 -1.00
C PRO A 164 -9.32 4.53 -0.05
N ILE A 165 -9.69 5.29 0.97
CA ILE A 165 -8.77 5.75 2.01
C ILE A 165 -9.15 5.14 3.35
N LYS A 166 -8.14 4.79 4.14
CA LYS A 166 -8.31 4.28 5.50
C LYS A 166 -8.60 5.41 6.48
N ILE A 167 -8.17 6.62 6.14
CA ILE A 167 -8.21 7.79 7.02
C ILE A 167 -9.64 8.32 7.10
N LYS A 168 -10.19 8.40 8.32
CA LYS A 168 -11.39 9.18 8.62
C LYS A 168 -10.95 10.62 8.90
N LYS A 169 -11.74 11.61 8.45
CA LYS A 169 -11.53 12.96 8.92
C LYS A 169 -11.86 13.00 10.41
N ILE A 170 -10.84 13.09 11.24
CA ILE A 170 -10.97 13.27 12.68
C ILE A 170 -10.55 14.71 12.96
N ASP A 171 -11.42 15.47 13.58
CA ASP A 171 -11.10 16.82 14.02
C ASP A 171 -10.38 16.68 15.38
N TYR A 172 -9.07 16.68 15.35
CA TYR A 172 -8.24 16.63 16.56
C TYR A 172 -8.32 17.97 17.30
N THR A 173 -8.55 17.92 18.61
CA THR A 173 -8.42 19.09 19.47
C THR A 173 -6.96 19.53 19.56
N GLU A 174 -6.70 20.79 19.91
CA GLU A 174 -5.33 21.28 20.07
C GLU A 174 -4.54 20.46 21.10
N SER A 175 -5.16 20.08 22.23
CA SER A 175 -4.54 19.20 23.23
C SER A 175 -4.15 17.82 22.67
N GLN A 176 -4.95 17.25 21.76
CA GLN A 176 -4.60 15.99 21.10
C GLN A 176 -3.43 16.17 20.13
N LYS A 177 -3.39 17.26 19.39
CA LYS A 177 -2.27 17.60 18.49
C LYS A 177 -0.98 17.83 19.28
N GLU A 178 -1.04 18.55 20.38
CA GLU A 178 0.10 18.77 21.30
C GLU A 178 0.63 17.44 21.85
N LYS A 179 -0.26 16.54 22.26
CA LYS A 179 0.11 15.20 22.71
C LYS A 179 0.86 14.44 21.60
N ILE A 180 0.33 14.44 20.37
CA ILE A 180 0.98 13.76 19.22
C ILE A 180 2.36 14.37 18.96
N LYS A 181 2.49 15.70 18.98
CA LYS A 181 3.80 16.36 18.84
C LYS A 181 4.78 15.91 19.94
N THR A 182 4.32 15.87 21.19
CA THR A 182 5.12 15.42 22.34
C THR A 182 5.57 13.96 22.17
N ASP A 183 4.66 13.07 21.77
CA ASP A 183 4.95 11.65 21.57
C ASP A 183 5.95 11.45 20.40
N LEU A 184 5.99 12.35 19.42
CA LEU A 184 6.97 12.39 18.35
C LEU A 184 8.30 13.06 18.75
N GLY A 185 8.40 13.64 19.93
CA GLY A 185 9.56 14.39 20.39
C GLY A 185 9.73 15.75 19.70
N LEU A 186 8.62 16.38 19.30
CA LEU A 186 8.59 17.68 18.61
C LEU A 186 8.24 18.82 19.56
N ALA A 187 8.75 20.03 19.27
CA ALA A 187 8.37 21.25 19.97
C ALA A 187 6.93 21.68 19.61
N LEU A 188 6.21 22.26 20.55
CA LEU A 188 4.81 22.64 20.36
C LEU A 188 4.63 23.89 19.51
N ASP A 189 5.58 24.82 19.61
CA ASP A 189 5.55 26.17 19.05
C ASP A 189 6.03 26.26 17.59
N LYS A 190 6.62 25.19 17.05
CA LYS A 190 7.15 25.20 15.67
C LYS A 190 6.21 24.48 14.70
N PRO A 191 6.07 24.98 13.47
CA PRO A 191 5.36 24.25 12.42
C PRO A 191 6.07 22.94 12.09
N VAL A 192 5.30 21.92 11.69
CA VAL A 192 5.80 20.60 11.33
C VAL A 192 5.62 20.37 9.84
N VAL A 193 6.68 19.94 9.17
CA VAL A 193 6.66 19.51 7.76
C VAL A 193 6.72 17.99 7.72
N LEU A 194 5.68 17.35 7.23
CA LEU A 194 5.67 15.91 6.98
C LEU A 194 6.23 15.60 5.60
N VAL A 195 7.24 14.72 5.57
CA VAL A 195 7.95 14.31 4.35
C VAL A 195 7.82 12.83 4.13
N PHE A 196 7.31 12.43 2.97
CA PHE A 196 7.25 11.02 2.58
C PHE A 196 7.21 10.86 1.06
N GLY A 197 7.89 9.83 0.56
CA GLY A 197 7.97 9.47 -0.86
C GLY A 197 7.14 8.23 -1.20
N GLY A 198 6.00 8.01 -0.50
CA GLY A 198 5.25 6.76 -0.54
C GLY A 198 5.86 5.69 0.36
N SER A 199 5.28 4.49 0.34
CA SER A 199 5.63 3.39 1.26
C SER A 199 7.06 2.85 1.10
N GLN A 200 7.69 3.05 -0.06
CA GLN A 200 9.05 2.62 -0.35
C GLN A 200 10.07 3.77 -0.24
N GLY A 201 9.60 4.99 -0.01
CA GLY A 201 10.42 6.18 -0.12
C GLY A 201 10.65 6.60 -1.57
N ALA A 202 11.21 7.81 -1.77
CA ALA A 202 11.61 8.32 -3.08
C ALA A 202 13.01 8.94 -2.97
N GLN A 203 13.97 8.40 -3.74
CA GLN A 203 15.38 8.82 -3.68
C GLN A 203 15.57 10.32 -3.91
N SER A 204 14.83 10.91 -4.86
CA SER A 204 14.93 12.35 -5.14
C SER A 204 14.48 13.21 -3.95
N ILE A 205 13.38 12.84 -3.30
CA ILE A 205 12.91 13.50 -2.08
C ILE A 205 13.93 13.32 -0.98
N ASN A 206 14.39 12.10 -0.74
CA ASN A 206 15.33 11.77 0.31
C ASN A 206 16.65 12.55 0.16
N ARG A 207 17.22 12.65 -1.04
CA ARG A 207 18.43 13.43 -1.31
C ARG A 207 18.24 14.92 -0.98
N SER A 208 17.11 15.51 -1.40
CA SER A 208 16.82 16.92 -1.11
C SER A 208 16.72 17.19 0.39
N PHE A 209 16.13 16.27 1.15
CA PHE A 209 16.00 16.43 2.61
C PHE A 209 17.32 16.17 3.36
N ILE A 210 18.18 15.28 2.88
CA ILE A 210 19.56 15.16 3.38
C ILE A 210 20.30 16.50 3.26
N GLU A 211 20.23 17.15 2.09
CA GLU A 211 20.86 18.47 1.88
C GLU A 211 20.31 19.55 2.82
N ILE A 212 19.01 19.56 3.07
CA ILE A 212 18.38 20.50 4.01
C ILE A 212 18.93 20.29 5.41
N ILE A 213 19.05 19.04 5.87
CA ILE A 213 19.52 18.68 7.20
C ILE A 213 21.01 19.01 7.37
N VAL A 214 21.85 18.55 6.45
CA VAL A 214 23.31 18.78 6.50
C VAL A 214 23.62 20.27 6.51
N ASN A 215 22.90 21.06 5.73
CA ASN A 215 23.05 22.52 5.67
C ASN A 215 22.26 23.28 6.75
N LYS A 216 21.62 22.62 7.71
CA LYS A 216 20.82 23.21 8.80
C LYS A 216 19.80 24.26 8.32
N LYS A 217 19.10 23.96 7.21
CA LYS A 217 18.13 24.88 6.59
C LYS A 217 16.74 24.84 7.24
N ASN A 218 16.51 23.95 8.22
CA ASN A 218 15.23 23.76 8.92
C ASN A 218 15.13 24.49 10.27
N LYS A 219 15.72 25.68 10.40
CA LYS A 219 15.78 26.43 11.68
C LYS A 219 14.42 26.82 12.25
N ASN A 220 13.45 27.15 11.38
CA ASN A 220 12.16 27.71 11.76
C ASN A 220 11.00 26.68 11.71
N TYR A 221 11.28 25.43 11.38
CA TYR A 221 10.28 24.36 11.29
C TYR A 221 10.91 23.02 11.66
N GLN A 222 10.03 22.08 11.95
CA GLN A 222 10.40 20.71 12.29
C GLN A 222 10.05 19.77 11.14
N ILE A 223 10.75 18.66 11.05
CA ILE A 223 10.56 17.68 9.99
C ILE A 223 10.21 16.33 10.61
N VAL A 224 9.09 15.73 10.18
CA VAL A 224 8.82 14.30 10.37
C VAL A 224 8.98 13.65 9.01
N TRP A 225 9.96 12.75 8.90
CA TRP A 225 10.36 12.19 7.60
C TRP A 225 10.29 10.67 7.59
N ALA A 226 9.37 10.12 6.77
CA ALA A 226 9.31 8.71 6.43
C ALA A 226 10.19 8.44 5.20
N ALA A 227 11.39 7.93 5.44
CA ALA A 227 12.42 7.76 4.42
C ALA A 227 12.17 6.58 3.47
N GLY A 228 11.35 5.61 3.89
CA GLY A 228 11.15 4.32 3.24
C GLY A 228 12.05 3.23 3.81
N PRO A 229 11.52 2.02 4.12
CA PRO A 229 12.27 0.94 4.77
C PRO A 229 13.56 0.55 4.03
N GLY A 230 13.50 0.50 2.70
CA GLY A 230 14.65 0.12 1.88
C GLY A 230 15.72 1.21 1.70
N GLN A 231 15.47 2.45 2.16
CA GLN A 231 16.39 3.58 2.00
C GLN A 231 16.88 4.14 3.34
N TYR A 232 16.23 3.74 4.45
CA TYR A 232 16.52 4.30 5.78
C TYR A 232 17.98 4.05 6.23
N ASP A 233 18.48 2.85 6.04
CA ASP A 233 19.84 2.49 6.46
C ASP A 233 20.92 3.19 5.62
N GLU A 234 20.66 3.37 4.30
CA GLU A 234 21.54 4.15 3.41
C GLU A 234 21.60 5.62 3.85
N ILE A 235 20.45 6.22 4.18
CA ILE A 235 20.38 7.59 4.69
C ILE A 235 21.13 7.72 6.02
N LYS A 236 20.95 6.77 6.93
CA LYS A 236 21.64 6.74 8.21
C LYS A 236 23.16 6.69 8.03
N SER A 237 23.66 5.85 7.14
CA SER A 237 25.07 5.73 6.83
C SER A 237 25.62 7.03 6.26
N HIS A 238 24.92 7.61 5.28
CA HIS A 238 25.33 8.87 4.65
C HIS A 238 25.38 10.05 5.64
N LEU A 239 24.38 10.18 6.51
CA LEU A 239 24.39 11.23 7.56
C LEU A 239 25.54 11.02 8.54
N SER A 240 25.85 9.77 8.90
CA SER A 240 26.98 9.45 9.77
C SER A 240 28.33 9.82 9.14
N GLU A 241 28.51 9.61 7.83
CA GLU A 241 29.73 10.00 7.08
C GLU A 241 30.00 11.51 7.14
N VAL A 242 28.95 12.31 7.26
CA VAL A 242 29.08 13.78 7.41
C VAL A 242 28.95 14.25 8.88
N ASN A 243 29.18 13.36 9.84
CA ASN A 243 29.12 13.61 11.28
C ASN A 243 27.75 14.11 11.78
N VAL A 244 26.66 13.66 11.19
CA VAL A 244 25.28 13.93 11.63
C VAL A 244 24.69 12.65 12.23
N ASP A 245 24.42 12.67 13.55
CA ASP A 245 23.74 11.53 14.21
C ASP A 245 22.24 11.61 13.98
N ILE A 246 21.70 10.64 13.26
CA ILE A 246 20.26 10.55 12.91
C ILE A 246 19.33 10.60 14.12
N ASN A 247 19.79 10.18 15.30
CA ASN A 247 18.98 10.15 16.51
C ASN A 247 18.97 11.50 17.27
N ASN A 248 19.91 12.40 16.96
CA ASN A 248 20.13 13.68 17.65
C ASN A 248 20.07 14.88 16.72
N ILE A 249 19.33 14.80 15.63
CA ILE A 249 19.15 15.95 14.73
C ILE A 249 18.10 16.88 15.30
N GLU A 250 18.49 18.11 15.56
CA GLU A 250 17.58 19.14 16.08
C GLU A 250 16.40 19.37 15.12
N ASN A 251 15.18 19.35 15.65
CA ASN A 251 13.95 19.59 14.89
C ASN A 251 13.66 18.57 13.76
N VAL A 252 14.23 17.37 13.82
CA VAL A 252 14.02 16.34 12.79
C VAL A 252 13.77 14.98 13.41
N LYS A 253 12.66 14.32 13.00
CA LYS A 253 12.37 12.92 13.27
C LYS A 253 12.40 12.14 11.97
N ILE A 254 13.38 11.24 11.82
CA ILE A 254 13.50 10.36 10.66
C ILE A 254 13.07 8.94 11.07
N VAL A 255 12.18 8.35 10.29
CA VAL A 255 11.71 6.97 10.52
C VAL A 255 11.68 6.19 9.20
N PRO A 256 11.84 4.87 9.21
CA PRO A 256 11.70 4.08 7.99
C PRO A 256 10.26 4.09 7.46
N TYR A 257 9.26 4.10 8.36
CA TYR A 257 7.84 4.06 8.00
C TYR A 257 6.98 4.69 9.09
N ILE A 258 5.87 5.35 8.70
CA ILE A 258 4.87 5.91 9.65
C ILE A 258 3.62 5.04 9.57
N TYR A 259 3.30 4.34 10.66
CA TYR A 259 2.13 3.47 10.75
C TYR A 259 0.84 4.25 11.08
N ASN A 260 0.97 5.28 11.93
CA ASN A 260 -0.10 6.17 12.36
C ASN A 260 -0.12 7.48 11.55
N MET A 261 -0.03 7.35 10.22
CA MET A 261 0.03 8.49 9.29
C MET A 261 -1.09 9.51 9.52
N GLU A 262 -2.29 9.05 9.91
CA GLU A 262 -3.44 9.90 10.18
C GLU A 262 -3.17 10.90 11.32
N GLU A 263 -2.62 10.43 12.43
CA GLU A 263 -2.26 11.27 13.57
C GLU A 263 -1.20 12.30 13.19
N VAL A 264 -0.15 11.85 12.49
CA VAL A 264 0.95 12.72 12.07
C VAL A 264 0.47 13.79 11.10
N MET A 265 -0.36 13.45 10.11
CA MET A 265 -0.93 14.41 9.16
C MET A 265 -1.80 15.50 9.83
N ASN A 266 -2.40 15.20 10.96
CA ASN A 266 -3.21 16.19 11.70
C ASN A 266 -2.38 17.13 12.59
N THR A 267 -1.07 16.92 12.70
CA THR A 267 -0.15 17.80 13.43
C THR A 267 0.70 18.70 12.53
N CYS A 268 0.58 18.55 11.22
CA CYS A 268 1.41 19.23 10.21
C CYS A 268 0.71 20.40 9.56
#